data_9ff768a79167927e271915e4bb6e20c6
#
_entry.id   9ff768a79167927e271915e4bb6e20c6
#
_cell.length_a   1.000
_cell.length_b   1.000
_cell.length_c   1.000
_cell.angle_alpha   90.00
_cell.angle_beta   90.00
_cell.angle_gamma   90.00
#
_symmetry.space_group_name_H-M   'P 1'
#
loop_
_entity.id
_entity.type
_entity.pdbx_description
1 polymer ?
#
loop_
_entity_poly.entity_id
_entity_poly.type
_entity_poly.pdbx_seq_one_letter_code
_entity_poly.pdbx_strand_id
1 'polypeptide(L)'
;ASTGYEVTVGGKKGNISIQISPSLKIAEEGYRLTVTAKGVVIKAKTAKGAFYGMQSFMQLLPAQIESATRVDGVKWVAQCCDIQDAPRFGYRGFHLDPCRHFISVENVKKQLDLMSMFKVNTMHFHLTEDQGWRIEIKKYPKLTSVGSIRTEGDGSFYGGFYTQEQIKEIVDYAAKRYITVIPEIDLPGHMMAAISAYPYLSCKGEQWSLRTVWGVEDIVMCPGKEDMFRFL
;
A
#
# COMPACT_ATOMS: atom_id res chain seq x y z
N ALA A 1 -10.16 -8.49 -18.46
CA ALA A 1 -9.10 -9.26 -19.11
C ALA A 1 -9.38 -10.76 -19.06
N SER A 2 -9.42 -11.38 -17.89
CA SER A 2 -9.52 -12.83 -17.69
C SER A 2 -10.75 -13.49 -18.32
N THR A 3 -11.91 -12.85 -18.29
CA THR A 3 -13.17 -13.41 -18.83
C THR A 3 -13.29 -13.33 -20.35
N GLY A 4 -12.58 -12.39 -20.99
CA GLY A 4 -12.78 -12.04 -22.40
C GLY A 4 -14.11 -11.33 -22.72
N TYR A 5 -14.98 -11.11 -21.73
CA TYR A 5 -16.20 -10.33 -21.93
C TYR A 5 -15.91 -8.82 -21.89
N GLU A 6 -16.57 -8.10 -22.76
CA GLU A 6 -16.58 -6.65 -22.72
C GLU A 6 -17.49 -6.17 -21.57
N VAL A 7 -17.00 -5.24 -20.77
CA VAL A 7 -17.77 -4.62 -19.70
C VAL A 7 -18.08 -3.17 -20.08
N THR A 8 -19.35 -2.88 -20.31
CA THR A 8 -19.83 -1.51 -20.55
C THR A 8 -20.37 -0.92 -19.25
N VAL A 9 -19.96 0.32 -18.94
CA VAL A 9 -20.38 1.05 -17.74
C VAL A 9 -21.38 2.15 -18.15
N GLY A 10 -22.45 2.33 -17.35
CA GLY A 10 -23.38 3.46 -17.52
C GLY A 10 -24.68 3.13 -18.28
N GLY A 11 -25.09 1.87 -18.35
CA GLY A 11 -26.38 1.47 -18.95
C GLY A 11 -27.56 1.46 -17.96
N LYS A 12 -28.79 1.69 -18.44
CA LYS A 12 -30.02 1.48 -17.66
C LYS A 12 -30.40 -0.01 -17.49
N LYS A 13 -29.81 -0.91 -18.26
CA LYS A 13 -30.04 -2.35 -18.26
C LYS A 13 -28.70 -3.07 -18.23
N GLY A 14 -28.16 -3.31 -17.05
CA GLY A 14 -26.93 -4.07 -16.85
C GLY A 14 -27.18 -5.31 -16.00
N ASN A 15 -26.31 -6.31 -16.15
CA ASN A 15 -26.36 -7.54 -15.34
C ASN A 15 -25.83 -7.29 -13.92
N ILE A 16 -25.06 -6.20 -13.71
CA ILE A 16 -24.55 -5.77 -12.42
C ILE A 16 -25.05 -4.36 -12.17
N SER A 17 -25.74 -4.15 -11.06
CA SER A 17 -26.26 -2.85 -10.62
C SER A 17 -25.61 -2.44 -9.30
N ILE A 18 -25.02 -1.23 -9.27
CA ILE A 18 -24.48 -0.63 -8.06
C ILE A 18 -25.38 0.54 -7.67
N GLN A 19 -25.93 0.49 -6.45
CA GLN A 19 -26.85 1.47 -5.91
C GLN A 19 -26.24 2.10 -4.66
N ILE A 20 -25.91 3.39 -4.73
CA ILE A 20 -25.37 4.14 -3.61
C ILE A 20 -26.44 5.13 -3.14
N SER A 21 -26.82 5.04 -1.88
CA SER A 21 -27.76 5.97 -1.27
C SER A 21 -27.39 6.25 0.19
N PRO A 22 -27.15 7.53 0.54
CA PRO A 22 -26.88 7.94 1.92
C PRO A 22 -27.98 7.60 2.94
N SER A 23 -29.21 7.38 2.46
CA SER A 23 -30.37 7.04 3.30
C SER A 23 -30.42 5.57 3.72
N LEU A 24 -29.57 4.72 3.16
CA LEU A 24 -29.53 3.29 3.54
C LEU A 24 -29.05 3.13 4.98
N LYS A 25 -29.75 2.29 5.73
CA LYS A 25 -29.38 1.91 7.12
C LYS A 25 -28.27 0.84 7.10
N ILE A 26 -27.13 1.18 6.50
CA ILE A 26 -25.94 0.34 6.37
C ILE A 26 -24.75 1.16 6.88
N ALA A 27 -23.75 0.51 7.48
CA ALA A 27 -22.52 1.18 7.90
C ALA A 27 -21.80 1.89 6.74
N GLU A 28 -20.96 2.88 7.03
CA GLU A 28 -20.25 3.66 6.00
C GLU A 28 -19.46 2.79 5.01
N GLU A 29 -18.80 1.76 5.51
CA GLU A 29 -18.04 0.79 4.71
C GLU A 29 -18.83 -0.51 4.46
N GLY A 30 -20.10 -0.55 4.86
CA GLY A 30 -20.96 -1.72 4.69
C GLY A 30 -21.63 -1.77 3.32
N TYR A 31 -22.10 -2.95 2.97
CA TYR A 31 -22.83 -3.20 1.73
C TYR A 31 -23.80 -4.38 1.88
N ARG A 32 -24.76 -4.46 0.95
CA ARG A 32 -25.55 -5.66 0.66
C ARG A 32 -25.29 -6.08 -0.76
N LEU A 33 -24.89 -7.32 -0.95
CA LEU A 33 -24.65 -7.94 -2.25
C LEU A 33 -25.68 -9.04 -2.45
N THR A 34 -26.51 -8.90 -3.48
CA THR A 34 -27.51 -9.90 -3.86
C THR A 34 -27.20 -10.45 -5.24
N VAL A 35 -26.98 -11.75 -5.35
CA VAL A 35 -26.75 -12.47 -6.61
C VAL A 35 -27.95 -13.37 -6.89
N THR A 36 -28.55 -13.21 -8.06
CA THR A 36 -29.70 -13.99 -8.52
C THR A 36 -29.50 -14.44 -9.94
N ALA A 37 -30.36 -15.31 -10.45
CA ALA A 37 -30.37 -15.69 -11.87
C ALA A 37 -30.63 -14.51 -12.83
N LYS A 38 -31.15 -13.37 -12.32
CA LYS A 38 -31.43 -12.16 -13.11
C LYS A 38 -30.28 -11.16 -13.12
N GLY A 39 -29.27 -11.34 -12.25
CA GLY A 39 -28.11 -10.46 -12.15
C GLY A 39 -27.69 -10.19 -10.72
N VAL A 40 -26.77 -9.23 -10.59
CA VAL A 40 -26.11 -8.84 -9.35
C VAL A 40 -26.52 -7.42 -8.94
N VAL A 41 -26.85 -7.24 -7.67
CA VAL A 41 -27.16 -5.92 -7.11
C VAL A 41 -26.28 -5.67 -5.88
N ILE A 42 -25.52 -4.59 -5.90
CA ILE A 42 -24.73 -4.12 -4.77
C ILE A 42 -25.37 -2.83 -4.25
N LYS A 43 -25.81 -2.81 -2.99
CA LYS A 43 -26.34 -1.63 -2.32
C LYS A 43 -25.38 -1.19 -1.22
N ALA A 44 -25.05 0.10 -1.18
CA ALA A 44 -24.16 0.66 -0.17
C ALA A 44 -24.58 2.10 0.17
N LYS A 45 -24.18 2.57 1.36
CA LYS A 45 -24.35 3.96 1.76
C LYS A 45 -23.36 4.87 1.07
N THR A 46 -22.14 4.40 0.83
CA THR A 46 -21.02 5.14 0.24
C THR A 46 -20.39 4.40 -0.95
N ALA A 47 -19.61 5.12 -1.73
CA ALA A 47 -18.80 4.53 -2.80
C ALA A 47 -17.77 3.52 -2.26
N LYS A 48 -17.20 3.76 -1.06
CA LYS A 48 -16.29 2.84 -0.39
C LYS A 48 -16.97 1.51 -0.04
N GLY A 49 -18.19 1.57 0.51
CA GLY A 49 -18.97 0.36 0.78
C GLY A 49 -19.32 -0.41 -0.50
N ALA A 50 -19.69 0.31 -1.59
CA ALA A 50 -19.95 -0.30 -2.88
C ALA A 50 -18.69 -0.98 -3.47
N PHE A 51 -17.53 -0.37 -3.30
CA PHE A 51 -16.24 -0.95 -3.68
C PHE A 51 -15.97 -2.27 -2.95
N TYR A 52 -16.21 -2.33 -1.64
CA TYR A 52 -16.05 -3.56 -0.87
C TYR A 52 -17.07 -4.64 -1.25
N GLY A 53 -18.28 -4.24 -1.61
CA GLY A 53 -19.27 -5.15 -2.18
C GLY A 53 -18.82 -5.75 -3.52
N MET A 54 -18.14 -4.96 -4.36
CA MET A 54 -17.54 -5.45 -5.60
C MET A 54 -16.40 -6.42 -5.34
N GLN A 55 -15.53 -6.15 -4.33
CA GLN A 55 -14.47 -7.08 -3.95
C GLN A 55 -15.05 -8.45 -3.54
N SER A 56 -16.13 -8.44 -2.75
CA SER A 56 -16.82 -9.69 -2.40
C SER A 56 -17.44 -10.40 -3.60
N PHE A 57 -18.03 -9.65 -4.53
CA PHE A 57 -18.55 -10.26 -5.77
C PHE A 57 -17.43 -10.91 -6.58
N MET A 58 -16.27 -10.26 -6.74
CA MET A 58 -15.12 -10.84 -7.43
C MET A 58 -14.67 -12.17 -6.80
N GLN A 59 -14.71 -12.28 -5.47
CA GLN A 59 -14.35 -13.50 -4.75
C GLN A 59 -15.40 -14.64 -4.87
N LEU A 60 -16.61 -14.35 -5.32
CA LEU A 60 -17.64 -15.38 -5.64
C LEU A 60 -17.44 -15.97 -7.02
N LEU A 61 -16.61 -15.38 -7.87
CA LEU A 61 -16.30 -15.89 -9.20
C LEU A 61 -15.18 -16.94 -9.13
N PRO A 62 -15.00 -17.76 -10.18
CA PRO A 62 -13.87 -18.68 -10.26
C PRO A 62 -12.54 -17.94 -10.08
N ALA A 63 -11.57 -18.56 -9.39
CA ALA A 63 -10.27 -17.94 -9.05
C ALA A 63 -9.50 -17.42 -10.28
N GLN A 64 -9.77 -17.98 -11.45
CA GLN A 64 -9.22 -17.50 -12.72
C GLN A 64 -9.60 -16.05 -13.05
N ILE A 65 -10.53 -15.43 -12.30
CA ILE A 65 -10.88 -14.01 -12.46
C ILE A 65 -9.66 -13.11 -12.21
N GLU A 66 -8.71 -13.55 -11.39
CA GLU A 66 -7.48 -12.83 -11.06
C GLU A 66 -6.41 -12.89 -12.16
N SER A 67 -6.64 -13.68 -13.22
CA SER A 67 -5.68 -13.77 -14.34
C SER A 67 -5.54 -12.44 -15.08
N ALA A 68 -4.31 -12.03 -15.34
CA ALA A 68 -3.99 -10.86 -16.17
C ALA A 68 -4.33 -11.07 -17.65
N THR A 69 -4.46 -12.33 -18.09
CA THR A 69 -4.78 -12.73 -19.47
C THR A 69 -6.08 -13.50 -19.52
N ARG A 70 -6.70 -13.55 -20.71
CA ARG A 70 -7.93 -14.32 -20.94
C ARG A 70 -7.70 -15.81 -20.63
N VAL A 71 -8.67 -16.41 -19.94
CA VAL A 71 -8.68 -17.84 -19.62
C VAL A 71 -9.91 -18.47 -20.29
N ASP A 72 -9.67 -19.36 -21.24
CA ASP A 72 -10.72 -20.07 -21.96
C ASP A 72 -11.22 -21.30 -21.17
N GLY A 73 -12.48 -21.75 -21.47
CA GLY A 73 -13.07 -22.92 -20.86
C GLY A 73 -13.60 -22.73 -19.42
N VAL A 74 -13.50 -21.55 -18.85
CA VAL A 74 -14.03 -21.25 -17.52
C VAL A 74 -15.50 -20.87 -17.61
N LYS A 75 -16.33 -21.52 -16.79
CA LYS A 75 -17.72 -21.10 -16.58
C LYS A 75 -17.74 -19.95 -15.57
N TRP A 76 -17.94 -18.73 -16.06
CA TRP A 76 -17.99 -17.51 -15.24
C TRP A 76 -19.34 -17.37 -14.54
N VAL A 77 -19.52 -18.11 -13.46
CA VAL A 77 -20.75 -18.15 -12.68
C VAL A 77 -20.47 -17.86 -11.22
N ALA A 78 -21.38 -17.15 -10.58
CA ALA A 78 -21.43 -16.99 -9.12
C ALA A 78 -22.69 -17.68 -8.59
N GLN A 79 -22.61 -18.29 -7.42
CA GLN A 79 -23.78 -18.86 -6.76
C GLN A 79 -24.76 -17.76 -6.33
N CYS A 80 -26.07 -18.05 -6.44
CA CYS A 80 -27.09 -17.15 -5.90
C CYS A 80 -26.95 -17.02 -4.39
N CYS A 81 -26.86 -15.79 -3.90
CA CYS A 81 -26.69 -15.50 -2.48
C CYS A 81 -27.20 -14.10 -2.14
N ASP A 82 -27.38 -13.84 -0.86
CA ASP A 82 -27.65 -12.52 -0.29
C ASP A 82 -26.68 -12.31 0.89
N ILE A 83 -25.75 -11.38 0.73
CA ILE A 83 -24.69 -11.09 1.69
C ILE A 83 -24.90 -9.67 2.22
N GLN A 84 -24.98 -9.51 3.52
CA GLN A 84 -24.88 -8.23 4.19
C GLN A 84 -23.62 -8.24 5.04
N ASP A 85 -22.71 -7.31 4.79
CA ASP A 85 -21.39 -7.28 5.43
C ASP A 85 -20.99 -5.84 5.75
N ALA A 86 -20.22 -5.70 6.80
CA ALA A 86 -19.57 -4.45 7.20
C ALA A 86 -18.31 -4.77 8.01
N PRO A 87 -17.25 -3.96 7.91
CA PRO A 87 -16.05 -4.18 8.69
C PRO A 87 -16.32 -4.12 10.19
N ARG A 88 -15.77 -5.07 10.94
CA ARG A 88 -15.82 -5.07 12.41
C ARG A 88 -14.86 -4.01 12.99
N PHE A 89 -13.73 -3.75 12.32
CA PHE A 89 -12.72 -2.80 12.74
C PHE A 89 -12.57 -1.67 11.72
N GLY A 90 -12.52 -0.43 12.18
CA GLY A 90 -12.30 0.74 11.33
C GLY A 90 -10.89 0.80 10.76
N TYR A 91 -9.88 0.40 11.55
CA TYR A 91 -8.49 0.29 11.12
C TYR A 91 -8.17 -1.17 10.75
N ARG A 92 -7.74 -1.36 9.50
CA ARG A 92 -7.29 -2.65 8.96
C ARG A 92 -5.99 -2.40 8.21
N GLY A 93 -4.87 -2.42 8.95
CA GLY A 93 -3.57 -2.02 8.48
C GLY A 93 -2.71 -3.17 7.97
N PHE A 94 -1.85 -2.85 7.04
CA PHE A 94 -0.74 -3.67 6.59
C PHE A 94 0.54 -2.84 6.65
N HIS A 95 1.59 -3.36 7.28
CA HIS A 95 2.90 -2.73 7.37
C HIS A 95 3.79 -3.24 6.23
N LEU A 96 4.35 -2.32 5.44
CA LEU A 96 5.27 -2.63 4.35
C LEU A 96 6.63 -1.98 4.61
N ASP A 97 7.66 -2.81 4.64
CA ASP A 97 9.05 -2.41 4.88
C ASP A 97 9.91 -2.55 3.60
N PRO A 98 10.09 -1.48 2.83
CA PRO A 98 11.04 -1.45 1.72
C PRO A 98 12.47 -1.11 2.15
N CYS A 99 12.70 -0.86 3.44
CA CYS A 99 14.00 -0.39 3.92
C CYS A 99 15.01 -1.51 4.00
N ARG A 100 14.62 -2.66 4.59
CA ARG A 100 15.49 -3.84 4.66
C ARG A 100 15.73 -4.42 3.28
N HIS A 101 14.68 -4.46 2.42
CA HIS A 101 14.78 -4.82 1.01
C HIS A 101 13.94 -3.87 0.16
N PHE A 102 14.57 -3.21 -0.82
CA PHE A 102 13.86 -2.26 -1.66
C PHE A 102 12.78 -2.94 -2.51
N ILE A 103 11.60 -2.37 -2.50
CA ILE A 103 10.43 -2.87 -3.22
C ILE A 103 10.10 -1.87 -4.33
N SER A 104 10.03 -2.32 -5.59
CA SER A 104 9.71 -1.42 -6.71
C SER A 104 8.28 -0.87 -6.61
N VAL A 105 8.02 0.27 -7.26
CA VAL A 105 6.70 0.90 -7.32
C VAL A 105 5.62 -0.08 -7.82
N GLU A 106 5.97 -0.90 -8.82
CA GLU A 106 5.06 -1.91 -9.38
C GLU A 106 4.69 -2.96 -8.33
N ASN A 107 5.65 -3.39 -7.51
CA ASN A 107 5.38 -4.37 -6.46
C ASN A 107 4.62 -3.76 -5.28
N VAL A 108 4.85 -2.49 -4.95
CA VAL A 108 3.99 -1.76 -3.99
C VAL A 108 2.55 -1.69 -4.49
N LYS A 109 2.34 -1.41 -5.78
CA LYS A 109 1.00 -1.40 -6.37
C LYS A 109 0.32 -2.78 -6.34
N LYS A 110 1.06 -3.85 -6.61
CA LYS A 110 0.54 -5.23 -6.46
C LYS A 110 0.12 -5.51 -5.01
N GLN A 111 0.91 -5.03 -4.03
CA GLN A 111 0.55 -5.17 -2.62
C GLN A 111 -0.74 -4.40 -2.31
N LEU A 112 -0.90 -3.19 -2.86
CA LEU A 112 -2.14 -2.40 -2.72
C LEU A 112 -3.35 -3.09 -3.37
N ASP A 113 -3.16 -3.79 -4.50
CA ASP A 113 -4.21 -4.60 -5.13
C ASP A 113 -4.65 -5.74 -4.21
N LEU A 114 -3.69 -6.48 -3.64
CA LEU A 114 -3.98 -7.53 -2.66
C LEU A 114 -4.69 -6.97 -1.42
N MET A 115 -4.20 -5.86 -0.87
CA MET A 115 -4.85 -5.19 0.26
C MET A 115 -6.30 -4.84 -0.05
N SER A 116 -6.58 -4.31 -1.24
CA SER A 116 -7.93 -3.95 -1.65
C SER A 116 -8.86 -5.17 -1.76
N MET A 117 -8.35 -6.28 -2.28
CA MET A 117 -9.08 -7.55 -2.41
C MET A 117 -9.53 -8.05 -1.02
N PHE A 118 -8.69 -7.90 0.00
CA PHE A 118 -8.99 -8.27 1.39
C PHE A 118 -9.59 -7.13 2.22
N LYS A 119 -9.99 -6.02 1.60
CA LYS A 119 -10.62 -4.86 2.25
C LYS A 119 -9.76 -4.24 3.36
N VAL A 120 -8.44 -4.38 3.26
CA VAL A 120 -7.46 -3.67 4.08
C VAL A 120 -7.45 -2.21 3.63
N ASN A 121 -7.55 -1.27 4.59
CA ASN A 121 -7.77 0.14 4.27
C ASN A 121 -6.63 1.08 4.68
N THR A 122 -5.55 0.54 5.20
CA THR A 122 -4.41 1.35 5.65
C THR A 122 -3.10 0.65 5.34
N MET A 123 -2.19 1.34 4.64
CA MET A 123 -0.81 0.91 4.44
C MET A 123 0.10 1.76 5.33
N HIS A 124 0.75 1.11 6.28
CA HIS A 124 1.83 1.68 7.07
C HIS A 124 3.12 1.48 6.28
N PHE A 125 3.69 2.55 5.76
CA PHE A 125 4.80 2.53 4.81
C PHE A 125 6.08 2.96 5.51
N HIS A 126 6.93 1.98 5.86
CA HIS A 126 8.16 2.18 6.62
C HIS A 126 9.29 2.61 5.68
N LEU A 127 9.62 3.89 5.68
CA LEU A 127 10.46 4.51 4.65
C LEU A 127 11.88 4.84 5.10
N THR A 128 12.22 4.63 6.36
CA THR A 128 13.55 4.94 6.91
C THR A 128 14.03 3.86 7.86
N GLU A 129 15.30 3.44 7.69
CA GLU A 129 15.89 2.37 8.49
C GLU A 129 17.43 2.42 8.41
N ASP A 130 18.10 1.63 9.23
CA ASP A 130 19.56 1.48 9.25
C ASP A 130 20.12 0.94 7.92
N GLN A 131 19.33 0.09 7.22
CA GLN A 131 19.70 -0.54 5.96
C GLN A 131 19.38 0.31 4.73
N GLY A 132 18.63 1.40 4.89
CA GLY A 132 18.36 2.29 3.78
C GLY A 132 17.28 3.33 4.02
N TRP A 133 17.50 4.50 3.46
CA TRP A 133 16.54 5.59 3.35
C TRP A 133 15.81 5.52 2.03
N ARG A 134 14.46 5.49 2.03
CA ARG A 134 13.68 5.15 0.84
C ARG A 134 12.83 6.30 0.27
N ILE A 135 12.78 7.46 0.92
CA ILE A 135 11.98 8.59 0.45
C ILE A 135 12.87 9.80 0.08
N GLU A 136 12.65 10.36 -1.10
CA GLU A 136 13.38 11.56 -1.53
C GLU A 136 12.98 12.78 -0.71
N ILE A 137 13.99 13.43 -0.10
CA ILE A 137 13.87 14.74 0.55
C ILE A 137 14.75 15.73 -0.19
N LYS A 138 14.16 16.59 -1.03
CA LYS A 138 14.92 17.51 -1.90
C LYS A 138 15.84 18.46 -1.12
N LYS A 139 15.46 18.84 0.13
CA LYS A 139 16.29 19.64 1.02
C LYS A 139 17.56 18.89 1.49
N TYR A 140 17.50 17.56 1.54
CA TYR A 140 18.58 16.72 2.05
C TYR A 140 18.95 15.62 1.03
N PRO A 141 19.58 15.99 -0.11
CA PRO A 141 19.79 15.06 -1.23
C PRO A 141 20.69 13.85 -0.91
N LYS A 142 21.60 13.98 0.07
CA LYS A 142 22.45 12.85 0.49
C LYS A 142 21.65 11.71 1.14
N LEU A 143 20.43 11.96 1.64
CA LEU A 143 19.57 10.88 2.16
C LEU A 143 19.30 9.81 1.10
N THR A 144 19.21 10.19 -0.18
CA THR A 144 19.01 9.26 -1.29
C THR A 144 20.30 8.93 -2.02
N SER A 145 21.23 9.89 -2.22
CA SER A 145 22.48 9.61 -2.95
C SER A 145 23.49 8.78 -2.15
N VAL A 146 23.39 8.79 -0.82
CA VAL A 146 24.24 8.00 0.10
C VAL A 146 23.39 7.01 0.88
N GLY A 147 22.35 7.50 1.55
CA GLY A 147 21.54 6.70 2.49
C GLY A 147 20.64 5.65 1.85
N SER A 148 20.45 5.63 0.52
CA SER A 148 19.59 4.65 -0.13
C SER A 148 20.34 3.43 -0.69
N ILE A 149 21.67 3.47 -0.73
CA ILE A 149 22.51 2.43 -1.35
C ILE A 149 23.52 1.93 -0.32
N ARG A 150 23.58 0.63 -0.13
CA ARG A 150 24.55 -0.03 0.73
C ARG A 150 25.43 -0.98 -0.06
N THR A 151 26.63 -1.27 0.47
CA THR A 151 27.51 -2.30 -0.08
C THR A 151 27.26 -3.59 0.66
N GLU A 152 26.89 -4.65 -0.04
CA GLU A 152 26.67 -5.98 0.52
C GLU A 152 28.00 -6.69 0.83
N GLY A 153 27.94 -7.82 1.54
CA GLY A 153 29.13 -8.58 1.95
C GLY A 153 29.98 -9.14 0.81
N ASP A 154 29.42 -9.27 -0.39
CA ASP A 154 30.11 -9.68 -1.63
C ASP A 154 30.70 -8.49 -2.43
N GLY A 155 30.56 -7.27 -1.91
CA GLY A 155 31.01 -6.04 -2.55
C GLY A 155 30.03 -5.46 -3.57
N SER A 156 28.88 -6.09 -3.83
CA SER A 156 27.84 -5.54 -4.70
C SER A 156 27.11 -4.35 -4.05
N PHE A 157 26.53 -3.49 -4.88
CA PHE A 157 25.68 -2.39 -4.41
C PHE A 157 24.21 -2.81 -4.43
N TYR A 158 23.49 -2.53 -3.35
CA TYR A 158 22.07 -2.81 -3.23
C TYR A 158 21.32 -1.61 -2.67
N GLY A 159 20.17 -1.31 -3.24
CA GLY A 159 19.31 -0.25 -2.71
C GLY A 159 18.34 0.31 -3.74
N GLY A 160 17.86 1.50 -3.42
CA GLY A 160 16.89 2.26 -4.21
C GLY A 160 16.09 3.18 -3.31
N PHE A 161 15.34 4.08 -3.92
CA PHE A 161 14.45 5.00 -3.21
C PHE A 161 13.27 5.37 -4.10
N TYR A 162 12.26 5.98 -3.51
CA TYR A 162 11.13 6.56 -4.25
C TYR A 162 11.33 8.06 -4.37
N THR A 163 11.16 8.58 -5.59
CA THR A 163 11.06 10.02 -5.81
C THR A 163 9.74 10.56 -5.24
N GLN A 164 9.63 11.86 -5.04
CA GLN A 164 8.38 12.47 -4.57
C GLN A 164 7.22 12.19 -5.54
N GLU A 165 7.50 12.16 -6.83
CA GLU A 165 6.53 11.82 -7.88
C GLU A 165 6.06 10.37 -7.76
N GLN A 166 6.97 9.42 -7.49
CA GLN A 166 6.63 8.01 -7.27
C GLN A 166 5.82 7.81 -5.98
N ILE A 167 6.15 8.53 -4.89
CA ILE A 167 5.33 8.50 -3.67
C ILE A 167 3.93 9.01 -3.96
N LYS A 168 3.80 10.13 -4.69
CA LYS A 168 2.49 10.64 -5.10
C LYS A 168 1.71 9.63 -5.93
N GLU A 169 2.37 8.97 -6.88
CA GLU A 169 1.77 7.92 -7.69
C GLU A 169 1.24 6.76 -6.84
N ILE A 170 2.02 6.31 -5.83
CA ILE A 170 1.60 5.26 -4.88
C ILE A 170 0.37 5.72 -4.09
N VAL A 171 0.39 6.95 -3.56
CA VAL A 171 -0.72 7.51 -2.78
C VAL A 171 -1.99 7.63 -3.63
N ASP A 172 -1.89 8.14 -4.86
CA ASP A 172 -3.01 8.26 -5.78
C ASP A 172 -3.57 6.87 -6.18
N TYR A 173 -2.69 5.88 -6.33
CA TYR A 173 -3.07 4.50 -6.62
C TYR A 173 -3.80 3.84 -5.44
N ALA A 174 -3.34 4.07 -4.23
CA ALA A 174 -3.96 3.61 -2.99
C ALA A 174 -5.32 4.27 -2.76
N ALA A 175 -5.42 5.58 -2.98
CA ALA A 175 -6.66 6.35 -2.81
C ALA A 175 -7.81 5.83 -3.69
N LYS A 176 -7.52 5.41 -4.93
CA LYS A 176 -8.48 4.76 -5.84
C LYS A 176 -9.00 3.42 -5.32
N ARG A 177 -8.35 2.84 -4.32
CA ARG A 177 -8.71 1.58 -3.64
C ARG A 177 -9.21 1.79 -2.23
N TYR A 178 -9.46 3.05 -1.84
CA TYR A 178 -9.86 3.44 -0.50
C TYR A 178 -8.85 3.02 0.59
N ILE A 179 -7.56 3.01 0.23
CA ILE A 179 -6.45 2.72 1.14
C ILE A 179 -5.76 4.04 1.49
N THR A 180 -5.63 4.31 2.78
CA THR A 180 -4.82 5.41 3.31
C THR A 180 -3.37 4.96 3.44
N VAL A 181 -2.43 5.79 2.94
CA VAL A 181 -1.00 5.56 3.14
C VAL A 181 -0.54 6.40 4.32
N ILE A 182 0.06 5.75 5.32
CA ILE A 182 0.71 6.40 6.47
C ILE A 182 2.21 6.24 6.28
N PRO A 183 2.94 7.30 5.87
CA PRO A 183 4.39 7.24 5.79
C PRO A 183 4.99 7.26 7.19
N GLU A 184 5.94 6.39 7.43
CA GLU A 184 6.70 6.35 8.67
C GLU A 184 8.13 6.84 8.43
N ILE A 185 8.55 7.78 9.27
CA ILE A 185 9.93 8.22 9.46
C ILE A 185 10.27 7.91 10.91
N ASP A 186 11.01 6.84 11.12
CA ASP A 186 11.35 6.36 12.46
C ASP A 186 12.55 7.10 13.03
N LEU A 187 12.48 7.55 14.28
CA LEU A 187 13.56 8.26 14.96
C LEU A 187 13.40 8.18 16.50
N PRO A 188 14.46 8.38 17.28
CA PRO A 188 15.85 8.69 16.92
C PRO A 188 16.65 7.46 16.49
N GLY A 189 16.18 6.24 16.76
CA GLY A 189 16.75 4.98 16.30
C GLY A 189 16.39 4.70 14.84
N HIS A 190 16.90 3.60 14.28
CA HIS A 190 16.65 3.20 12.90
C HIS A 190 17.02 4.28 11.86
N MET A 191 18.08 5.06 12.17
CA MET A 191 18.47 6.25 11.41
C MET A 191 19.92 6.20 10.90
N MET A 192 20.56 5.03 10.91
CA MET A 192 21.95 4.91 10.45
C MET A 192 22.10 5.34 8.99
N ALA A 193 21.11 5.10 8.11
CA ALA A 193 21.15 5.59 6.75
C ALA A 193 21.22 7.13 6.68
N ALA A 194 20.43 7.82 7.52
CA ALA A 194 20.49 9.28 7.62
C ALA A 194 21.80 9.77 8.23
N ILE A 195 22.30 9.09 9.26
CA ILE A 195 23.59 9.42 9.92
C ILE A 195 24.75 9.17 8.97
N SER A 196 24.73 8.12 8.15
CA SER A 196 25.75 7.89 7.12
C SER A 196 25.79 9.01 6.08
N ALA A 197 24.63 9.56 5.73
CA ALA A 197 24.51 10.69 4.82
C ALA A 197 24.92 12.03 5.47
N TYR A 198 24.62 12.19 6.77
CA TYR A 198 24.84 13.41 7.56
C TYR A 198 25.36 13.07 8.95
N PRO A 199 26.67 12.80 9.10
CA PRO A 199 27.26 12.31 10.36
C PRO A 199 27.04 13.21 11.57
N TYR A 200 26.88 14.52 11.36
CA TYR A 200 26.61 15.48 12.43
C TYR A 200 25.32 15.20 13.22
N LEU A 201 24.41 14.39 12.65
CA LEU A 201 23.16 13.99 13.32
C LEU A 201 23.40 13.04 14.49
N SER A 202 24.50 12.28 14.51
CA SER A 202 24.86 11.43 15.65
C SER A 202 25.54 12.19 16.77
N CYS A 203 25.57 11.64 18.00
CA CYS A 203 26.20 12.28 19.14
C CYS A 203 27.71 12.52 18.94
N LYS A 204 28.41 11.58 18.32
CA LYS A 204 29.85 11.65 18.07
C LYS A 204 30.24 12.36 16.78
N GLY A 205 29.34 12.41 15.79
CA GLY A 205 29.64 12.98 14.46
C GLY A 205 30.55 12.10 13.59
N GLU A 206 30.70 10.83 13.94
CA GLU A 206 31.54 9.88 13.21
C GLU A 206 30.87 9.41 11.93
N GLN A 207 31.71 9.04 10.93
CA GLN A 207 31.22 8.47 9.68
C GLN A 207 30.84 7.00 9.89
N TRP A 208 29.63 6.63 9.47
CA TRP A 208 29.11 5.28 9.53
C TRP A 208 28.72 4.80 8.13
N SER A 209 28.70 3.48 7.95
CA SER A 209 28.17 2.83 6.75
C SER A 209 26.78 2.28 7.05
N LEU A 210 25.95 2.14 6.00
CA LEU A 210 24.64 1.48 6.12
C LEU A 210 24.82 0.03 6.56
N ARG A 211 23.87 -0.48 7.34
CA ARG A 211 23.86 -1.87 7.75
C ARG A 211 23.51 -2.79 6.58
N THR A 212 24.08 -3.99 6.62
CA THR A 212 23.74 -5.10 5.71
C THR A 212 22.96 -6.21 6.41
N VAL A 213 22.92 -6.17 7.76
CA VAL A 213 22.24 -7.15 8.60
C VAL A 213 21.13 -6.47 9.39
N TRP A 214 20.16 -7.24 9.84
CA TRP A 214 19.11 -6.76 10.75
C TRP A 214 19.58 -6.80 12.21
N GLY A 215 18.87 -6.09 13.08
CA GLY A 215 19.15 -6.02 14.52
C GLY A 215 19.05 -4.60 15.07
N VAL A 216 19.35 -4.43 16.34
CA VAL A 216 19.36 -3.14 17.03
C VAL A 216 20.77 -2.57 17.00
N GLU A 217 20.87 -1.24 16.81
CA GLU A 217 22.12 -0.48 16.88
C GLU A 217 22.06 0.58 17.98
N ASP A 218 23.22 0.81 18.60
CA ASP A 218 23.37 1.87 19.61
C ASP A 218 23.59 3.27 18.99
N ILE A 219 23.68 3.33 17.65
CA ILE A 219 23.92 4.57 16.91
C ILE A 219 22.57 5.16 16.53
N VAL A 220 22.26 6.28 17.18
CA VAL A 220 20.98 6.98 16.99
C VAL A 220 21.24 8.45 16.68
N MET A 221 20.23 9.13 16.13
CA MET A 221 20.24 10.60 16.07
C MET A 221 20.33 11.18 17.48
N CYS A 222 21.14 12.21 17.64
CA CYS A 222 21.45 12.75 18.96
C CYS A 222 20.40 13.76 19.45
N PRO A 223 19.50 13.41 20.37
CA PRO A 223 18.46 14.33 20.86
C PRO A 223 19.05 15.47 21.72
N GLY A 224 20.33 15.39 22.10
CA GLY A 224 21.05 16.47 22.78
C GLY A 224 21.62 17.52 21.84
N LYS A 225 21.48 17.39 20.53
CA LYS A 225 21.98 18.36 19.54
C LYS A 225 20.84 19.12 18.88
N GLU A 226 20.89 20.42 18.85
CA GLU A 226 19.93 21.29 18.14
C GLU A 226 19.86 20.99 16.64
N ASP A 227 20.96 20.54 16.03
CA ASP A 227 21.01 20.19 14.62
C ASP A 227 20.08 19.04 14.24
N MET A 228 19.78 18.11 15.17
CA MET A 228 18.76 17.08 14.94
C MET A 228 17.38 17.72 14.73
N PHE A 229 17.00 18.66 15.59
CA PHE A 229 15.69 19.33 15.49
C PHE A 229 15.60 20.25 14.28
N ARG A 230 16.71 20.84 13.83
CA ARG A 230 16.74 21.62 12.58
C ARG A 230 16.67 20.77 11.33
N PHE A 231 17.10 19.51 11.43
CA PHE A 231 16.99 18.54 10.35
C PHE A 231 15.53 18.10 10.14
N LEU A 232 14.77 17.92 11.20
CA LEU A 232 13.36 17.58 11.19
C LEU A 232 12.47 18.74 10.72
#